data_8cc3775eb31f82ad978253a9df3ae34d
#
_entry.id   8cc3775eb31f82ad978253a9df3ae34d
#
_cell.length_a   1.000
_cell.length_b   1.000
_cell.length_c   1.000
_cell.angle_alpha   90.00
_cell.angle_beta   90.00
_cell.angle_gamma   90.00
#
_symmetry.space_group_name_H-M   'P 1'
#
loop_
_entity.id
_entity.type
_entity.pdbx_description
1 polymer ?
#
loop_
_entity_poly.entity_id
_entity_poly.type
_entity_poly.pdbx_seq_one_letter_code
_entity_poly.pdbx_strand_id
1 'polypeptide(L)' 'MALEKKDKSAMIRKCLLGLSVEHREIIDLVYYHEKSVKEVAEIVRIPENTVKTRMFYARRRLAELLKSEGIERGWP' A
#
# COMPACT_ATOMS: atom_id res chain seq x y z
N MET A 1 10.72 -15.87 15.38
CA MET A 1 9.82 -15.55 16.48
C MET A 1 8.46 -15.12 15.98
N ALA A 2 7.43 -15.56 16.62
CA ALA A 2 6.06 -15.22 16.24
C ALA A 2 5.79 -13.72 16.26
N LEU A 3 6.54 -12.99 17.04
CA LEU A 3 6.41 -11.55 17.17
C LEU A 3 6.77 -10.77 15.89
N GLU A 4 7.65 -11.35 15.07
CA GLU A 4 8.10 -10.67 13.86
C GLU A 4 6.97 -10.37 12.89
N LYS A 5 6.07 -11.32 12.72
CA LYS A 5 4.94 -11.16 11.81
C LYS A 5 3.99 -10.07 12.30
N LYS A 6 3.78 -10.02 13.59
CA LYS A 6 2.93 -9.02 14.23
C LYS A 6 3.56 -7.64 14.14
N ASP A 7 4.87 -7.56 14.36
CA ASP A 7 5.60 -6.32 14.28
C ASP A 7 5.60 -5.74 12.87
N LYS A 8 5.74 -6.61 11.86
CA LYS A 8 5.69 -6.18 10.46
C LYS A 8 4.32 -5.61 10.12
N SER A 9 3.26 -6.26 10.57
CA SER A 9 1.91 -5.77 10.32
C SER A 9 1.68 -4.40 10.95
N ALA A 10 2.12 -4.22 12.19
CA ALA A 10 2.00 -2.94 12.88
C ALA A 10 2.79 -1.86 12.18
N MET A 11 4.00 -2.19 11.72
CA MET A 11 4.86 -1.26 11.01
C MET A 11 4.26 -0.85 9.67
N ILE A 12 3.71 -1.81 8.94
CA ILE A 12 3.05 -1.53 7.67
C ILE A 12 1.85 -0.61 7.88
N ARG A 13 1.05 -0.86 8.90
CA ARG A 13 -0.08 0.00 9.23
C ARG A 13 0.36 1.42 9.54
N LYS A 14 1.43 1.55 10.30
CA LYS A 14 2.00 2.85 10.63
C LYS A 14 2.42 3.59 9.37
N CYS A 15 3.11 2.88 8.48
CA CYS A 15 3.55 3.47 7.22
C CYS A 15 2.37 3.83 6.31
N LEU A 16 1.32 3.01 6.31
CA LEU A 16 0.13 3.32 5.53
C LEU A 16 -0.52 4.62 5.99
N LEU A 17 -0.47 4.91 7.28
CA LEU A 17 -0.99 6.17 7.81
C LEU A 17 -0.17 7.37 7.33
N GLY A 18 1.05 7.15 6.91
CA GLY A 18 1.90 8.19 6.34
C GLY A 18 1.64 8.47 4.87
N LEU A 19 0.78 7.68 4.23
CA LEU A 19 0.39 7.89 2.84
C LEU A 19 -0.79 8.86 2.77
N SER A 20 -0.97 9.47 1.60
CA SER A 20 -2.17 10.24 1.34
C SER A 20 -3.37 9.30 1.40
N VAL A 21 -4.56 9.87 1.62
CA VAL A 21 -5.79 9.09 1.66
C VAL A 21 -5.97 8.30 0.36
N GLU A 22 -5.70 8.95 -0.77
CA GLU A 22 -5.84 8.33 -2.08
C GLU A 22 -4.91 7.14 -2.28
N HIS A 23 -3.66 7.27 -1.88
CA HIS A 23 -2.69 6.19 -1.99
C HIS A 23 -3.04 5.04 -1.06
N ARG A 24 -3.42 5.38 0.17
CA ARG A 24 -3.77 4.37 1.17
C ARG A 24 -4.98 3.56 0.73
N GLU A 25 -5.98 4.22 0.15
CA GLU A 25 -7.18 3.56 -0.34
C GLU A 25 -6.84 2.55 -1.45
N ILE A 26 -6.00 2.94 -2.39
CA ILE A 26 -5.58 2.06 -3.47
C ILE A 26 -4.83 0.84 -2.94
N ILE A 27 -3.89 1.06 -2.03
CA ILE A 27 -3.13 -0.03 -1.42
C ILE A 27 -4.05 -0.97 -0.66
N ASP A 28 -4.98 -0.42 0.10
CA ASP A 28 -5.92 -1.20 0.88
C ASP A 28 -6.77 -2.11 -0.03
N LEU A 29 -7.32 -1.55 -1.09
CA LEU A 29 -8.16 -2.33 -2.01
C LEU A 29 -7.38 -3.42 -2.72
N VAL A 30 -6.17 -3.14 -3.14
CA VAL A 30 -5.36 -4.11 -3.89
C VAL A 30 -4.80 -5.21 -2.99
N TYR A 31 -4.23 -4.84 -1.85
CA TYR A 31 -3.51 -5.79 -1.01
C TYR A 31 -4.34 -6.43 0.09
N TYR A 32 -5.25 -5.69 0.70
CA TYR A 32 -6.08 -6.27 1.76
C TYR A 32 -7.37 -6.88 1.24
N HIS A 33 -7.95 -6.29 0.21
CA HIS A 33 -9.21 -6.79 -0.35
C HIS A 33 -9.00 -7.55 -1.67
N GLU A 34 -7.76 -7.69 -2.10
CA GLU A 34 -7.38 -8.45 -3.28
C GLU A 34 -8.17 -8.08 -4.54
N LYS A 35 -8.47 -6.80 -4.69
CA LYS A 35 -9.18 -6.31 -5.85
C LYS A 35 -8.23 -6.13 -7.04
N SER A 36 -8.75 -6.42 -8.24
CA SER A 36 -8.00 -6.18 -9.46
C SER A 36 -7.98 -4.69 -9.78
N VAL A 37 -7.08 -4.28 -10.67
CA VAL A 37 -7.01 -2.89 -11.13
C VAL A 37 -8.36 -2.44 -11.69
N LYS A 38 -9.02 -3.30 -12.45
CA LYS A 38 -10.32 -3.00 -13.03
C LYS A 38 -11.36 -2.77 -11.92
N GLU A 39 -11.38 -3.65 -10.92
CA GLU A 39 -12.32 -3.51 -9.82
C GLU A 39 -12.07 -2.25 -9.00
N VAL A 40 -10.80 -1.93 -8.75
CA VAL A 40 -10.45 -0.71 -8.03
C VAL A 40 -10.90 0.51 -8.80
N ALA A 41 -10.68 0.51 -10.12
CA ALA A 41 -11.10 1.61 -10.98
C ALA A 41 -12.62 1.84 -10.87
N GLU A 42 -13.39 0.76 -10.82
CA GLU A 42 -14.84 0.84 -10.68
C GLU A 42 -15.23 1.35 -9.29
N ILE A 43 -14.57 0.86 -8.25
CA ILE A 43 -14.90 1.25 -6.87
C ILE A 43 -14.60 2.73 -6.62
N VAL A 44 -13.42 3.18 -7.01
CA VAL A 44 -13.01 4.57 -6.75
C VAL A 44 -13.34 5.51 -7.88
N ARG A 45 -13.92 5.00 -8.96
CA ARG A 45 -14.40 5.78 -10.10
C ARG A 45 -13.32 6.61 -10.78
N ILE A 46 -12.21 5.97 -11.09
CA ILE A 46 -11.12 6.58 -11.84
C ILE A 46 -10.69 5.61 -12.95
N PRO A 47 -10.04 6.10 -13.99
CA PRO A 47 -9.56 5.22 -15.07
C PRO A 47 -8.54 4.21 -14.56
N GLU A 48 -8.49 3.03 -15.19
CA GLU A 48 -7.52 2.00 -14.82
C GLU A 48 -6.09 2.49 -14.89
N ASN A 49 -5.77 3.31 -15.88
CA ASN A 49 -4.43 3.88 -15.98
C ASN A 49 -4.07 4.74 -14.78
N THR A 50 -5.05 5.46 -14.26
CA THR A 50 -4.85 6.28 -13.06
C THR A 50 -4.63 5.39 -11.83
N VAL A 51 -5.37 4.26 -11.74
CA VAL A 51 -5.16 3.30 -10.68
C VAL A 51 -3.71 2.79 -10.70
N LYS A 52 -3.24 2.40 -11.89
CA LYS A 52 -1.87 1.91 -12.04
C LYS A 52 -0.83 2.94 -11.63
N THR A 53 -1.03 4.18 -12.04
CA THR A 53 -0.13 5.28 -11.70
C THR A 53 -0.12 5.53 -10.19
N ARG A 54 -1.30 5.57 -9.59
CA ARG A 54 -1.41 5.76 -8.14
C ARG A 54 -0.77 4.61 -7.37
N MET A 55 -0.95 3.37 -7.86
CA MET A 55 -0.31 2.21 -7.26
C MET A 55 1.21 2.34 -7.30
N PHE A 56 1.74 2.77 -8.43
CA PHE A 56 3.18 2.94 -8.58
C PHE A 56 3.72 3.93 -7.55
N TYR A 57 3.12 5.09 -7.44
CA TYR A 57 3.58 6.11 -6.49
C TYR A 57 3.29 5.73 -5.04
N ALA A 58 2.15 5.10 -4.79
CA ALA A 58 1.82 4.65 -3.45
C ALA A 58 2.82 3.61 -2.95
N ARG A 59 3.17 2.65 -3.79
CA ARG A 59 4.14 1.61 -3.44
C ARG A 59 5.53 2.21 -3.23
N ARG A 60 5.90 3.15 -4.08
CA ARG A 60 7.18 3.83 -3.95
C ARG A 60 7.26 4.60 -2.64
N ARG A 61 6.21 5.35 -2.32
CA ARG A 61 6.17 6.11 -1.07
C ARG A 61 6.18 5.18 0.14
N LEU A 62 5.42 4.10 0.05
CA LEU A 62 5.38 3.12 1.13
C LEU A 62 6.75 2.49 1.35
N ALA A 63 7.43 2.16 0.27
CA ALA A 63 8.79 1.60 0.36
C ALA A 63 9.75 2.58 1.03
N GLU A 64 9.64 3.86 0.73
CA GLU A 64 10.45 4.89 1.37
C GLU A 64 10.18 4.97 2.86
N LEU A 65 8.90 4.91 3.24
CA LEU A 65 8.51 4.96 4.65
C LEU A 65 9.00 3.72 5.40
N LEU A 66 8.87 2.55 4.80
CA LEU A 66 9.35 1.31 5.39
C LEU A 66 10.86 1.35 5.57
N LYS A 67 11.57 1.87 4.59
CA LYS A 67 13.01 1.99 4.66
C LYS A 67 13.43 2.92 5.79
N SER A 68 12.74 4.03 5.97
CA SER A 68 13.04 4.96 7.05
C SER A 68 12.80 4.34 8.42
N GLU A 69 11.94 3.32 8.50
CA GLU A 69 11.68 2.58 9.74
C GLU A 69 12.60 1.36 9.89
N GLY A 70 13.58 1.21 8.98
CA GLY A 70 14.55 0.13 9.07
C GLY A 70 14.16 -1.16 8.38
N ILE A 71 13.07 -1.16 7.60
CA ILE A 71 12.64 -2.34 6.86
C ILE A 71 13.09 -2.21 5.42
N GLU A 72 14.13 -2.95 5.06
CA GLU A 72 14.70 -2.85 3.71
C GLU A 72 14.03 -3.74 2.68
N ARG A 73 13.51 -4.87 3.09
CA ARG A 73 12.98 -5.88 2.18
C ARG A 73 11.57 -6.30 2.51
N GLY A 74 10.81 -5.48 3.15
CA GLY A 74 9.52 -5.89 3.61
C GLY A 74 8.41 -5.76 2.59
N TRP A 75 8.72 -5.23 1.41
CA TRP A 75 7.65 -4.88 0.49
C TRP A 75 7.93 -5.32 -0.93
N PRO A 76 6.98 -6.01 -1.56
CA PRO A 76 7.09 -6.42 -2.96
C PRO A 76 6.97 -5.26 -3.93
#